data_b0e72e4d8474ebc7313c2e16b1c817f1
#
_entry.id   b0e72e4d8474ebc7313c2e16b1c817f1
#
_cell.length_a   1.000
_cell.length_b   1.000
_cell.length_c   1.000
_cell.angle_alpha   90.00
_cell.angle_beta   90.00
_cell.angle_gamma   90.00
#
_symmetry.space_group_name_H-M   'P 1'
#
loop_
_entity.id
_entity.type
_entity.pdbx_description
1 polymer ?
#
loop_
_entity_poly.entity_id
_entity_poly.type
_entity_poly.pdbx_seq_one_letter_code
_entity_poly.pdbx_strand_id
1 'polypeptide(L)'
;METVANKTAEGAEKSETIKHRAAELVERLLKLTFLISFIVLILSQAVLTDPSIRAAFNKDASDGAALGSEAYLFEQCKMELKLNNIEYCPELKVMVNGDETEAFFNDTVLLELKEGDVVELDASMLLISADVQITAVTSNISELLGRTFSVSGGIVKVAVV
;
A
#
# COMPACT_ATOMS: atom_id res chain seq x y z
N MET A 1 44.46 38.43 65.66
CA MET A 1 43.69 37.19 65.44
C MET A 1 42.38 37.43 64.71
N GLU A 2 41.84 38.63 64.59
CA GLU A 2 40.57 38.94 63.96
C GLU A 2 40.59 38.93 62.42
N THR A 3 41.69 39.23 61.79
CA THR A 3 41.79 39.32 60.32
C THR A 3 41.74 37.98 59.61
N VAL A 4 42.06 36.86 60.24
CA VAL A 4 42.00 35.53 59.61
C VAL A 4 40.57 34.96 59.66
N ALA A 5 39.84 35.25 60.76
CA ALA A 5 38.44 34.80 60.85
C ALA A 5 37.50 35.47 59.82
N ASN A 6 37.72 36.75 59.54
CA ASN A 6 36.92 37.53 58.59
C ASN A 6 37.13 37.02 57.13
N LYS A 7 38.36 36.68 56.78
CA LYS A 7 38.69 36.13 55.43
C LYS A 7 38.08 34.74 55.17
N THR A 8 37.95 33.93 56.23
CA THR A 8 37.32 32.58 56.12
C THR A 8 35.82 32.69 55.99
N ALA A 9 35.17 33.62 56.66
CA ALA A 9 33.72 33.88 56.57
C ALA A 9 33.33 34.43 55.16
N GLU A 10 34.11 35.37 54.63
CA GLU A 10 33.88 35.95 53.30
C GLU A 10 34.10 34.90 52.16
N GLY A 11 35.03 33.95 52.35
CA GLY A 11 35.24 32.85 51.41
C GLY A 11 34.08 31.82 51.44
N ALA A 12 33.52 31.59 52.61
CA ALA A 12 32.37 30.66 52.74
C ALA A 12 31.08 31.26 52.10
N GLU A 13 30.81 32.56 52.34
CA GLU A 13 29.64 33.25 51.79
C GLU A 13 29.72 33.34 50.24
N LYS A 14 30.93 33.59 49.70
CA LYS A 14 31.16 33.60 48.25
C LYS A 14 30.99 32.20 47.62
N SER A 15 31.37 31.15 48.34
CA SER A 15 31.18 29.77 47.86
C SER A 15 29.72 29.38 47.85
N GLU A 16 28.90 29.81 48.83
CA GLU A 16 27.48 29.52 48.85
C GLU A 16 26.71 30.28 47.73
N THR A 17 27.04 31.54 47.50
CA THR A 17 26.44 32.31 46.40
C THR A 17 26.76 31.76 45.02
N ILE A 18 27.99 31.23 44.82
CA ILE A 18 28.35 30.52 43.57
C ILE A 18 27.57 29.24 43.39
N LYS A 19 27.41 28.46 44.48
CA LYS A 19 26.59 27.21 44.43
C LYS A 19 25.12 27.50 44.14
N HIS A 20 24.55 28.54 44.70
CA HIS A 20 23.16 28.94 44.45
C HIS A 20 22.94 29.35 43.00
N ARG A 21 23.84 30.17 42.43
CA ARG A 21 23.81 30.58 41.01
C ARG A 21 24.00 29.40 40.07
N ALA A 22 24.89 28.45 40.42
CA ALA A 22 25.08 27.23 39.64
C ALA A 22 23.82 26.37 39.66
N ALA A 23 23.17 26.21 40.82
CA ALA A 23 21.89 25.47 40.94
C ALA A 23 20.79 26.10 40.09
N GLU A 24 20.65 27.42 40.12
CA GLU A 24 19.64 28.13 39.30
C GLU A 24 19.93 27.95 37.79
N LEU A 25 21.20 27.99 37.37
CA LEU A 25 21.56 27.76 35.97
C LEU A 25 21.25 26.33 35.54
N VAL A 26 21.55 25.33 36.39
CA VAL A 26 21.22 23.93 36.13
C VAL A 26 19.71 23.74 36.04
N GLU A 27 18.93 24.35 36.92
CA GLU A 27 17.48 24.27 36.91
C GLU A 27 16.89 24.89 35.62
N ARG A 28 17.39 26.06 35.18
CA ARG A 28 16.97 26.70 33.92
C ARG A 28 17.35 25.85 32.72
N LEU A 29 18.54 25.28 32.69
CA LEU A 29 18.98 24.36 31.63
C LEU A 29 18.09 23.10 31.57
N LEU A 30 17.77 22.52 32.71
CA LEU A 30 16.89 21.35 32.81
C LEU A 30 15.49 21.65 32.31
N LYS A 31 14.91 22.80 32.68
CA LYS A 31 13.59 23.25 32.18
C LYS A 31 13.62 23.48 30.67
N LEU A 32 14.68 24.09 30.16
CA LEU A 32 14.83 24.34 28.74
C LEU A 32 14.96 23.04 27.95
N THR A 33 15.77 22.11 28.43
CA THR A 33 15.97 20.78 27.81
C THR A 33 14.66 19.99 27.77
N PHE A 34 13.91 20.04 28.86
CA PHE A 34 12.59 19.39 28.95
C PHE A 34 11.60 20.00 27.95
N LEU A 35 11.55 21.33 27.84
CA LEU A 35 10.69 22.02 26.90
C LEU A 35 11.04 21.67 25.43
N ILE A 36 12.31 21.65 25.11
CA ILE A 36 12.78 21.28 23.76
C ILE A 36 12.43 19.84 23.45
N SER A 37 12.67 18.92 24.39
CA SER A 37 12.32 17.52 24.23
C SER A 37 10.83 17.31 24.01
N PHE A 38 10.00 18.07 24.71
CA PHE A 38 8.53 18.01 24.56
C PHE A 38 8.07 18.53 23.20
N ILE A 39 8.69 19.63 22.71
CA ILE A 39 8.40 20.15 21.36
C ILE A 39 8.78 19.13 20.28
N VAL A 40 9.96 18.52 20.40
CA VAL A 40 10.42 17.48 19.46
C VAL A 40 9.46 16.27 19.44
N LEU A 41 8.95 15.88 20.59
CA LEU A 41 7.99 14.79 20.72
C LEU A 41 6.67 15.11 20.02
N ILE A 42 6.13 16.33 20.21
CA ILE A 42 4.91 16.78 19.53
C ILE A 42 5.11 16.82 18.01
N LEU A 43 6.25 17.37 17.55
CA LEU A 43 6.56 17.42 16.12
C LEU A 43 6.69 16.02 15.53
N SER A 44 7.34 15.09 16.24
CA SER A 44 7.44 13.70 15.82
C SER A 44 6.07 13.02 15.68
N GLN A 45 5.15 13.28 16.60
CA GLN A 45 3.79 12.75 16.51
C GLN A 45 2.99 13.38 15.37
N ALA A 46 3.14 14.66 15.12
CA ALA A 46 2.48 15.35 14.00
C ALA A 46 2.96 14.77 12.65
N VAL A 47 4.26 14.51 12.51
CA VAL A 47 4.83 13.87 11.32
C VAL A 47 4.28 12.45 11.10
N LEU A 48 4.08 11.69 12.17
CA LEU A 48 3.53 10.34 12.08
C LEU A 48 2.01 10.32 11.78
N THR A 49 1.30 11.38 12.09
CA THR A 49 -0.17 11.46 11.96
C THR A 49 -0.60 12.02 10.61
N ASP A 50 0.19 12.88 9.98
CA ASP A 50 -0.15 13.48 8.69
C ASP A 50 0.28 12.59 7.52
N PRO A 51 -0.69 12.07 6.71
CA PRO A 51 -0.38 11.20 5.58
C PRO A 51 0.50 11.88 4.51
N SER A 52 0.39 13.18 4.32
CA SER A 52 1.16 13.94 3.33
C SER A 52 2.64 14.07 3.73
N ILE A 53 2.91 14.27 5.01
CA ILE A 53 4.26 14.34 5.56
C ILE A 53 4.88 12.95 5.57
N ARG A 54 4.10 11.93 5.93
CA ARG A 54 4.50 10.52 5.89
C ARG A 54 4.90 10.08 4.48
N ALA A 55 4.14 10.49 3.45
CA ALA A 55 4.46 10.23 2.06
C ALA A 55 5.75 10.91 1.59
N ALA A 56 6.08 12.10 2.13
CA ALA A 56 7.30 12.81 1.80
C ALA A 56 8.57 12.14 2.41
N PHE A 57 8.45 11.58 3.61
CA PHE A 57 9.55 10.87 4.28
C PHE A 57 9.72 9.42 3.81
N ASN A 58 8.63 8.77 3.37
CA ASN A 58 8.66 7.40 2.85
C ASN A 58 8.94 7.33 1.35
N LYS A 59 9.35 8.41 0.72
CA LYS A 59 9.65 8.45 -0.72
C LYS A 59 10.78 7.50 -1.13
N ASP A 60 11.60 7.08 -0.17
CA ASP A 60 12.66 6.08 -0.36
C ASP A 60 12.41 4.77 0.39
N ALA A 61 11.32 4.67 1.16
CA ALA A 61 10.93 3.40 1.75
C ALA A 61 10.15 2.62 0.70
N SER A 62 10.84 1.76 0.02
CA SER A 62 10.37 0.74 -0.92
C SER A 62 9.45 -0.28 -0.22
N ASP A 63 8.34 0.16 0.34
CA ASP A 63 7.28 -0.70 0.81
C ASP A 63 6.08 -0.54 -0.13
N GLY A 64 6.06 -1.39 -1.18
CA GLY A 64 4.84 -1.66 -1.94
C GLY A 64 4.17 -0.47 -2.64
N ALA A 65 4.87 0.66 -2.83
CA ALA A 65 4.43 1.64 -3.80
C ALA A 65 4.55 0.97 -5.17
N ALA A 66 3.43 0.74 -5.83
CA ALA A 66 3.41 0.30 -7.20
C ALA A 66 4.38 1.22 -7.97
N LEU A 67 5.52 0.68 -8.35
CA LEU A 67 6.52 1.36 -9.16
C LEU A 67 5.81 1.69 -10.47
N GLY A 68 5.34 2.93 -10.62
CA GLY A 68 4.59 3.37 -11.78
C GLY A 68 5.37 3.24 -13.09
N SER A 69 6.65 2.86 -13.01
CA SER A 69 7.52 2.54 -14.14
C SER A 69 7.72 1.03 -14.37
N GLU A 70 7.25 0.16 -13.49
CA GLU A 70 7.37 -1.30 -13.66
C GLU A 70 6.16 -1.93 -14.37
N ALA A 71 5.13 -1.15 -14.69
CA ALA A 71 4.01 -1.64 -15.49
C ALA A 71 4.46 -2.18 -16.86
N TYR A 72 5.65 -1.77 -17.37
CA TYR A 72 6.25 -2.33 -18.60
C TYR A 72 7.00 -3.64 -18.39
N LEU A 73 7.29 -4.04 -17.14
CA LEU A 73 7.93 -5.33 -16.84
C LEU A 73 6.93 -6.48 -16.86
N PHE A 74 5.63 -6.19 -16.73
CA PHE A 74 4.59 -7.19 -16.91
C PHE A 74 4.17 -7.17 -18.37
N GLU A 75 4.38 -8.29 -19.06
CA GLU A 75 3.88 -8.44 -20.41
C GLU A 75 2.36 -8.27 -20.42
N GLN A 76 1.88 -7.32 -21.22
CA GLN A 76 0.44 -7.14 -21.40
C GLN A 76 -0.07 -8.22 -22.33
N CYS A 77 -1.11 -8.89 -21.91
CA CYS A 77 -1.79 -9.93 -22.65
C CYS A 77 -3.20 -9.45 -23.02
N LYS A 78 -3.67 -9.87 -24.17
CA LYS A 78 -5.08 -9.69 -24.57
C LYS A 78 -5.68 -11.07 -24.82
N MET A 79 -6.88 -11.26 -24.32
CA MET A 79 -7.64 -12.48 -24.49
C MET A 79 -9.07 -12.15 -24.90
N GLU A 80 -9.57 -12.78 -25.94
CA GLU A 80 -10.96 -12.70 -26.37
C GLU A 80 -11.68 -14.00 -26.00
N LEU A 81 -12.77 -13.85 -25.26
CA LEU A 81 -13.70 -14.93 -24.90
C LEU A 81 -14.96 -14.80 -25.74
N LYS A 82 -15.42 -15.89 -26.31
CA LYS A 82 -16.63 -15.94 -27.12
C LYS A 82 -17.61 -17.00 -26.62
N LEU A 83 -18.89 -16.63 -26.57
CA LEU A 83 -20.00 -17.57 -26.38
C LEU A 83 -20.30 -18.32 -27.69
N ASN A 84 -20.40 -19.66 -27.62
CA ASN A 84 -20.68 -20.47 -28.81
C ASN A 84 -22.14 -20.87 -28.96
N ASN A 85 -22.88 -20.99 -27.84
CA ASN A 85 -24.26 -21.49 -27.84
C ASN A 85 -25.31 -20.43 -27.51
N ILE A 86 -24.90 -19.23 -27.12
CA ILE A 86 -25.76 -18.12 -26.70
C ILE A 86 -25.14 -16.81 -27.19
N GLU A 87 -25.93 -15.86 -27.66
CA GLU A 87 -25.43 -14.56 -28.14
C GLU A 87 -25.40 -13.47 -27.07
N TYR A 88 -26.14 -13.69 -25.95
CA TYR A 88 -26.29 -12.71 -24.87
C TYR A 88 -26.51 -13.43 -23.57
N CYS A 89 -25.65 -13.15 -22.58
CA CYS A 89 -25.71 -13.79 -21.27
C CYS A 89 -25.11 -12.89 -20.16
N PRO A 90 -25.79 -11.84 -19.74
CA PRO A 90 -25.26 -10.90 -18.74
C PRO A 90 -25.13 -11.53 -17.34
N GLU A 91 -25.77 -12.66 -17.09
CA GLU A 91 -25.65 -13.44 -15.87
C GLU A 91 -24.32 -14.20 -15.77
N LEU A 92 -23.64 -14.40 -16.92
CA LEU A 92 -22.27 -14.94 -16.95
C LEU A 92 -21.27 -13.80 -16.85
N LYS A 93 -20.54 -13.76 -15.72
CA LYS A 93 -19.58 -12.71 -15.44
C LYS A 93 -18.17 -13.21 -15.64
N VAL A 94 -17.31 -12.34 -16.13
CA VAL A 94 -15.88 -12.59 -16.23
C VAL A 94 -15.21 -11.91 -15.04
N MET A 95 -14.42 -12.68 -14.31
CA MET A 95 -13.66 -12.21 -13.16
C MET A 95 -12.18 -12.28 -13.46
N VAL A 96 -11.45 -11.26 -13.02
CA VAL A 96 -9.98 -11.23 -13.06
C VAL A 96 -9.48 -11.04 -11.63
N ASN A 97 -8.70 -11.99 -11.14
CA ASN A 97 -8.19 -12.02 -9.77
C ASN A 97 -9.30 -12.00 -8.69
N GLY A 98 -10.47 -12.54 -9.00
CA GLY A 98 -11.63 -12.57 -8.12
C GLY A 98 -12.52 -11.31 -8.18
N ASP A 99 -12.13 -10.30 -8.95
CA ASP A 99 -12.94 -9.09 -9.15
C ASP A 99 -13.75 -9.19 -10.46
N GLU A 100 -15.05 -8.84 -10.40
CA GLU A 100 -15.90 -8.76 -11.57
C GLU A 100 -15.39 -7.64 -12.50
N THR A 101 -14.99 -8.01 -13.72
CA THR A 101 -14.42 -7.09 -14.69
C THR A 101 -15.38 -6.81 -15.83
N GLU A 102 -15.99 -7.84 -16.41
CA GLU A 102 -16.86 -7.76 -17.58
C GLU A 102 -18.02 -8.77 -17.46
N ALA A 103 -19.05 -8.59 -18.30
CA ALA A 103 -20.15 -9.55 -18.48
C ALA A 103 -20.46 -9.70 -19.96
N PHE A 104 -21.07 -10.82 -20.34
CA PHE A 104 -21.41 -11.09 -21.75
C PHE A 104 -22.69 -10.36 -22.18
N PHE A 105 -22.56 -9.04 -22.41
CA PHE A 105 -23.61 -8.23 -23.06
C PHE A 105 -23.65 -8.43 -24.58
N ASN A 106 -22.63 -9.05 -25.15
CA ASN A 106 -22.53 -9.55 -26.52
C ASN A 106 -21.98 -10.97 -26.47
N ASP A 107 -21.85 -11.61 -27.64
CA ASP A 107 -21.24 -12.92 -27.76
C ASP A 107 -19.73 -12.95 -27.46
N THR A 108 -19.08 -11.79 -27.42
CA THR A 108 -17.64 -11.67 -27.19
C THR A 108 -17.29 -10.67 -26.07
N VAL A 109 -16.23 -10.99 -25.33
CA VAL A 109 -15.61 -10.15 -24.31
C VAL A 109 -14.09 -10.08 -24.57
N LEU A 110 -13.52 -8.88 -24.59
CA LEU A 110 -12.09 -8.66 -24.74
C LEU A 110 -11.50 -8.24 -23.39
N LEU A 111 -10.51 -8.98 -22.92
CA LEU A 111 -9.81 -8.73 -21.68
C LEU A 111 -8.40 -8.20 -21.94
N GLU A 112 -8.00 -7.20 -21.17
CA GLU A 112 -6.61 -6.75 -21.05
C GLU A 112 -6.05 -7.26 -19.73
N LEU A 113 -5.06 -8.14 -19.80
CA LEU A 113 -4.53 -8.91 -18.68
C LEU A 113 -3.05 -8.63 -18.50
N LYS A 114 -2.52 -9.00 -17.35
CA LYS A 114 -1.09 -8.97 -17.04
C LYS A 114 -0.62 -10.37 -16.70
N GLU A 115 0.67 -10.60 -16.84
CA GLU A 115 1.29 -11.84 -16.36
C GLU A 115 0.96 -12.11 -14.89
N GLY A 116 0.48 -13.29 -14.59
CA GLY A 116 0.03 -13.73 -13.27
C GLY A 116 -1.47 -13.54 -13.01
N ASP A 117 -2.21 -12.86 -13.89
CA ASP A 117 -3.65 -12.69 -13.71
C ASP A 117 -4.39 -14.02 -13.84
N VAL A 118 -5.37 -14.21 -12.97
CA VAL A 118 -6.27 -15.37 -12.95
C VAL A 118 -7.60 -14.97 -13.56
N VAL A 119 -7.98 -15.62 -14.66
CA VAL A 119 -9.27 -15.41 -15.33
C VAL A 119 -10.23 -16.51 -14.91
N GLU A 120 -11.42 -16.10 -14.46
CA GLU A 120 -12.49 -16.98 -14.00
C GLU A 120 -13.84 -16.56 -14.61
N LEU A 121 -14.75 -17.52 -14.73
CA LEU A 121 -16.14 -17.31 -15.15
C LEU A 121 -17.06 -17.60 -13.98
N ASP A 122 -17.81 -16.60 -13.55
CA ASP A 122 -18.88 -16.80 -12.56
C ASP A 122 -20.21 -17.07 -13.24
N ALA A 123 -20.58 -18.33 -13.18
CA ALA A 123 -21.83 -18.87 -13.70
C ALA A 123 -22.86 -19.14 -12.57
N SER A 124 -22.65 -18.57 -11.37
CA SER A 124 -23.50 -18.86 -10.18
C SER A 124 -24.97 -18.51 -10.40
N MET A 125 -25.23 -17.54 -11.25
CA MET A 125 -26.60 -17.08 -11.59
C MET A 125 -27.15 -17.73 -12.85
N LEU A 126 -26.38 -18.59 -13.55
CA LEU A 126 -26.85 -19.26 -14.76
C LEU A 126 -27.85 -20.38 -14.46
N LEU A 127 -28.94 -20.33 -15.19
CA LEU A 127 -29.96 -21.39 -15.17
C LEU A 127 -29.74 -22.46 -16.25
N ILE A 128 -28.94 -22.14 -17.27
CA ILE A 128 -28.57 -23.01 -18.41
C ILE A 128 -27.05 -23.04 -18.55
N SER A 129 -26.52 -24.06 -19.21
CA SER A 129 -25.08 -24.12 -19.49
C SER A 129 -24.70 -23.17 -20.62
N ALA A 130 -23.59 -22.47 -20.47
CA ALA A 130 -22.96 -21.67 -21.50
C ALA A 130 -21.62 -22.28 -21.91
N ASP A 131 -21.33 -22.26 -23.22
CA ASP A 131 -20.06 -22.72 -23.78
C ASP A 131 -19.24 -21.48 -24.19
N VAL A 132 -18.10 -21.28 -23.51
CA VAL A 132 -17.19 -20.16 -23.72
C VAL A 132 -15.92 -20.68 -24.36
N GLN A 133 -15.48 -20.07 -25.44
CA GLN A 133 -14.23 -20.41 -26.13
C GLN A 133 -13.28 -19.22 -26.12
N ILE A 134 -11.99 -19.48 -25.99
CA ILE A 134 -10.92 -18.51 -26.21
C ILE A 134 -10.66 -18.42 -27.71
N THR A 135 -11.07 -17.31 -28.35
CA THR A 135 -11.00 -17.15 -29.81
C THR A 135 -9.80 -16.36 -30.29
N ALA A 136 -9.26 -15.46 -29.45
CA ALA A 136 -8.04 -14.73 -29.76
C ALA A 136 -7.20 -14.50 -28.49
N VAL A 137 -5.89 -14.56 -28.66
CA VAL A 137 -4.92 -14.28 -27.59
C VAL A 137 -3.66 -13.64 -28.18
N THR A 138 -2.92 -12.92 -27.36
CA THR A 138 -1.58 -12.45 -27.72
C THR A 138 -0.58 -13.62 -27.78
N SER A 139 0.53 -13.43 -28.49
CA SER A 139 1.51 -14.49 -28.76
C SER A 139 2.11 -15.14 -27.50
N ASN A 140 2.25 -14.40 -26.43
CA ASN A 140 2.81 -14.86 -25.15
C ASN A 140 1.93 -15.87 -24.41
N ILE A 141 0.63 -15.96 -24.74
CA ILE A 141 -0.33 -16.91 -24.15
C ILE A 141 -1.02 -17.78 -25.22
N SER A 142 -0.36 -17.99 -26.34
CA SER A 142 -0.92 -18.70 -27.50
C SER A 142 -1.40 -20.13 -27.21
N GLU A 143 -0.90 -20.77 -26.17
CA GLU A 143 -1.30 -22.11 -25.71
C GLU A 143 -2.76 -22.19 -25.21
N LEU A 144 -3.35 -21.04 -24.88
CA LEU A 144 -4.75 -20.94 -24.41
C LEU A 144 -5.74 -20.88 -25.59
N LEU A 145 -5.27 -20.55 -26.79
CA LEU A 145 -6.13 -20.38 -27.97
C LEU A 145 -6.93 -21.65 -28.29
N GLY A 146 -8.22 -21.47 -28.52
CA GLY A 146 -9.12 -22.55 -28.91
C GLY A 146 -9.66 -23.39 -27.76
N ARG A 147 -9.21 -23.19 -26.52
CA ARG A 147 -9.80 -23.87 -25.36
C ARG A 147 -11.26 -23.50 -25.20
N THR A 148 -12.11 -24.49 -24.88
CA THR A 148 -13.54 -24.33 -24.66
C THR A 148 -13.88 -24.78 -23.25
N PHE A 149 -14.75 -24.03 -22.58
CA PHE A 149 -15.24 -24.28 -21.22
C PHE A 149 -16.75 -24.32 -21.25
N SER A 150 -17.35 -25.42 -20.80
CA SER A 150 -18.79 -25.51 -20.55
C SER A 150 -19.06 -25.17 -19.09
N VAL A 151 -19.78 -24.09 -18.84
CA VAL A 151 -20.04 -23.58 -17.48
C VAL A 151 -21.52 -23.63 -17.15
N SER A 152 -21.83 -24.15 -15.95
CA SER A 152 -23.21 -24.32 -15.46
C SER A 152 -23.20 -24.26 -13.93
N GLY A 153 -23.42 -23.07 -13.38
CA GLY A 153 -23.41 -22.85 -11.93
C GLY A 153 -21.98 -22.78 -11.35
N GLY A 154 -21.80 -21.90 -10.36
CA GLY A 154 -20.55 -21.69 -9.65
C GLY A 154 -19.47 -20.96 -10.46
N ILE A 155 -18.25 -20.93 -9.92
CA ILE A 155 -17.10 -20.25 -10.51
C ILE A 155 -16.18 -21.28 -11.15
N VAL A 156 -15.78 -21.04 -12.39
CA VAL A 156 -14.91 -21.92 -13.18
C VAL A 156 -13.66 -21.13 -13.58
N LYS A 157 -12.49 -21.65 -13.21
CA LYS A 157 -11.20 -21.08 -13.62
C LYS A 157 -10.91 -21.38 -15.09
N VAL A 158 -10.64 -20.34 -15.87
CA VAL A 158 -10.34 -20.40 -17.30
C VAL A 158 -8.85 -20.51 -17.55
N ALA A 159 -8.09 -19.58 -16.98
CA ALA A 159 -6.66 -19.47 -17.24
C ALA A 159 -5.91 -18.79 -16.08
N VAL A 160 -4.61 -18.97 -16.08
CA VAL A 160 -3.62 -18.10 -15.47
C VAL A 160 -2.73 -17.63 -16.60
N VAL A 161 -2.55 -16.33 -16.69
CA VAL A 161 -1.84 -15.70 -17.81
C VAL A 161 -0.37 -15.46 -17.46
#